data_547db893cfc375d65f7c8284d8eaefb4
#
_entry.id   547db893cfc375d65f7c8284d8eaefb4
#
_cell.length_a   1.000
_cell.length_b   1.000
_cell.length_c   1.000
_cell.angle_alpha   90.00
_cell.angle_beta   90.00
_cell.angle_gamma   90.00
#
_symmetry.space_group_name_H-M   'P 1'
#
loop_
_entity.id
_entity.type
_entity.pdbx_description
1 polymer ?
#
loop_
_entity_poly.entity_id
_entity_poly.type
_entity_poly.pdbx_seq_one_letter_code
_entity_poly.pdbx_strand_id
1 'polypeptide(L)'
;MAWNPIQMKQENLSVLRNVFLKQHSATKPQLAKLSGLSVVTVNSLIHELLETGEVIQKQMLPSGGGRPALQYQYNGRYKMALTAYMYVQEGRERLFLEVQDLFQNMVASDAYEIADMDIDMLEHAISRWMKQYPTISVMVFG
;
A
#
# COMPACT_ATOMS: atom_id res chain seq x y z
N MET A 1 -24.15 12.42 -22.74
CA MET A 1 -22.86 12.53 -22.01
C MET A 1 -21.78 11.88 -22.87
N ALA A 2 -20.73 12.60 -23.16
CA ALA A 2 -19.57 12.01 -23.82
C ALA A 2 -18.83 11.13 -22.79
N TRP A 3 -18.68 9.85 -23.09
CA TRP A 3 -17.86 8.95 -22.30
C TRP A 3 -16.41 9.37 -22.46
N ASN A 4 -15.75 9.73 -21.36
CA ASN A 4 -14.34 10.03 -21.36
C ASN A 4 -13.55 8.73 -21.12
N PRO A 5 -12.79 8.23 -22.12
CA PRO A 5 -12.02 6.98 -21.99
C PRO A 5 -11.02 7.02 -20.83
N ILE A 6 -10.47 8.18 -20.52
CA ILE A 6 -9.52 8.38 -19.41
C ILE A 6 -10.25 8.18 -18.07
N GLN A 7 -11.43 8.76 -17.91
CA GLN A 7 -12.22 8.62 -16.69
C GLN A 7 -12.64 7.17 -16.47
N MET A 8 -13.14 6.51 -17.53
CA MET A 8 -13.51 5.08 -17.46
C MET A 8 -12.34 4.19 -17.08
N LYS A 9 -11.14 4.48 -17.60
CA LYS A 9 -9.93 3.75 -17.22
C LYS A 9 -9.60 3.94 -15.74
N GLN A 10 -9.70 5.16 -15.21
CA GLN A 10 -9.45 5.45 -13.79
C GLN A 10 -10.46 4.76 -12.88
N GLU A 11 -11.73 4.74 -13.26
CA GLU A 11 -12.78 4.01 -12.54
C GLU A 11 -12.47 2.51 -12.50
N ASN A 12 -12.12 1.91 -13.64
CA ASN A 12 -11.75 0.49 -13.72
C ASN A 12 -10.49 0.17 -12.88
N LEU A 13 -9.48 1.05 -12.88
CA LEU A 13 -8.32 0.91 -11.99
C LEU A 13 -8.73 0.96 -10.53
N SER A 14 -9.63 1.87 -10.13
CA SER A 14 -10.12 1.97 -8.76
C SER A 14 -10.87 0.72 -8.33
N VAL A 15 -11.71 0.16 -9.21
CA VAL A 15 -12.40 -1.11 -8.96
C VAL A 15 -11.40 -2.25 -8.74
N LEU A 16 -10.37 -2.35 -9.59
CA LEU A 16 -9.36 -3.39 -9.48
C LEU A 16 -8.51 -3.26 -8.22
N ARG A 17 -8.12 -2.02 -7.84
CA ARG A 17 -7.43 -1.73 -6.59
C ARG A 17 -8.25 -2.15 -5.38
N ASN A 18 -9.54 -1.88 -5.37
CA ASN A 18 -10.44 -2.29 -4.29
C ASN A 18 -10.52 -3.82 -4.14
N VAL A 19 -10.49 -4.56 -5.25
CA VAL A 19 -10.40 -6.03 -5.20
C VAL A 19 -9.08 -6.46 -4.54
N PHE A 20 -7.96 -5.86 -4.94
CA PHE A 20 -6.66 -6.18 -4.35
C PHE A 20 -6.55 -5.82 -2.87
N LEU A 21 -7.11 -4.69 -2.44
CA LEU A 21 -7.09 -4.29 -1.03
C LEU A 21 -7.86 -5.27 -0.14
N LYS A 22 -8.88 -5.94 -0.70
CA LYS A 22 -9.67 -6.96 0.01
C LYS A 22 -9.04 -8.36 -0.06
N GLN A 23 -8.49 -8.74 -1.21
CA GLN A 23 -8.00 -10.10 -1.47
C GLN A 23 -6.50 -10.25 -1.28
N HIS A 24 -5.74 -9.15 -1.24
CA HIS A 24 -4.27 -9.05 -1.22
C HIS A 24 -3.60 -9.65 -2.46
N SER A 25 -4.10 -10.76 -2.97
CA SER A 25 -3.59 -11.42 -4.17
C SER A 25 -4.70 -12.19 -4.90
N ALA A 26 -4.58 -12.27 -6.22
CA ALA A 26 -5.53 -13.02 -7.06
C ALA A 26 -4.93 -13.37 -8.42
N THR A 27 -5.50 -14.37 -9.10
CA THR A 27 -5.24 -14.64 -10.53
C THR A 27 -6.09 -13.72 -11.41
N LYS A 28 -5.71 -13.56 -12.69
CA LYS A 28 -6.50 -12.73 -13.64
C LYS A 28 -7.97 -13.17 -13.78
N PRO A 29 -8.29 -14.47 -13.86
CA PRO A 29 -9.70 -14.89 -13.85
C PRO A 29 -10.46 -14.51 -12.58
N GLN A 30 -9.82 -14.63 -11.41
CA GLN A 30 -10.42 -14.20 -10.14
C GLN A 30 -10.65 -12.70 -10.11
N LEU A 31 -9.67 -11.91 -10.59
CA LEU A 31 -9.79 -10.45 -10.69
C LEU A 31 -10.96 -10.05 -11.60
N ALA A 32 -11.10 -10.69 -12.78
CA ALA A 32 -12.19 -10.43 -13.70
C ALA A 32 -13.55 -10.75 -13.03
N LYS A 33 -13.65 -11.90 -12.37
CA LYS A 33 -14.88 -12.31 -11.67
C LYS A 33 -15.26 -11.35 -10.53
N LEU A 34 -14.26 -10.94 -9.72
CA LEU A 34 -14.51 -10.11 -8.54
C LEU A 34 -14.74 -8.63 -8.88
N SER A 35 -14.10 -8.13 -9.95
CA SER A 35 -14.26 -6.75 -10.39
C SER A 35 -15.44 -6.53 -11.32
N GLY A 36 -15.99 -7.59 -11.92
CA GLY A 36 -16.99 -7.48 -13.00
C GLY A 36 -16.44 -6.98 -14.34
N LEU A 37 -15.11 -6.82 -14.44
CA LEU A 37 -14.44 -6.38 -15.66
C LEU A 37 -14.15 -7.55 -16.62
N SER A 38 -14.07 -7.26 -17.93
CA SER A 38 -13.65 -8.27 -18.89
C SER A 38 -12.20 -8.71 -18.64
N VAL A 39 -11.86 -9.95 -19.01
CA VAL A 39 -10.48 -10.47 -18.91
C VAL A 39 -9.51 -9.61 -19.72
N VAL A 40 -9.94 -9.07 -20.86
CA VAL A 40 -9.13 -8.19 -21.71
C VAL A 40 -8.82 -6.87 -20.96
N THR A 41 -9.83 -6.29 -20.32
CA THR A 41 -9.66 -5.08 -19.50
C THR A 41 -8.72 -5.35 -18.33
N VAL A 42 -8.93 -6.44 -17.60
CA VAL A 42 -8.04 -6.84 -16.48
C VAL A 42 -6.61 -7.04 -16.95
N ASN A 43 -6.37 -7.68 -18.11
CA ASN A 43 -5.03 -7.86 -18.65
C ASN A 43 -4.31 -6.53 -18.89
N SER A 44 -5.00 -5.56 -19.50
CA SER A 44 -4.43 -4.23 -19.77
C SER A 44 -4.10 -3.48 -18.47
N LEU A 45 -5.03 -3.50 -17.50
CA LEU A 45 -4.84 -2.81 -16.23
C LEU A 45 -3.75 -3.44 -15.36
N ILE A 46 -3.67 -4.78 -15.32
CA ILE A 46 -2.61 -5.48 -14.59
C ILE A 46 -1.23 -5.16 -15.18
N HIS A 47 -1.11 -5.04 -16.50
CA HIS A 47 0.15 -4.66 -17.14
C HIS A 47 0.61 -3.27 -16.65
N GLU A 48 -0.28 -2.30 -16.61
CA GLU A 48 0.01 -0.96 -16.10
C GLU A 48 0.41 -0.97 -14.61
N LEU A 49 -0.32 -1.72 -13.79
CA LEU A 49 -0.02 -1.83 -12.34
C LEU A 49 1.31 -2.55 -12.07
N LEU A 50 1.74 -3.45 -12.96
CA LEU A 50 3.06 -4.08 -12.91
C LEU A 50 4.17 -3.09 -13.30
N GLU A 51 3.95 -2.29 -14.35
CA GLU A 51 4.92 -1.27 -14.81
C GLU A 51 5.17 -0.19 -13.74
N THR A 52 4.14 0.19 -13.00
CA THR A 52 4.26 1.15 -11.90
C THR A 52 4.80 0.55 -10.61
N GLY A 53 4.89 -0.77 -10.51
CA GLY A 53 5.28 -1.47 -9.29
C GLY A 53 4.19 -1.53 -8.21
N GLU A 54 2.96 -1.13 -8.55
CA GLU A 54 1.81 -1.20 -7.65
C GLU A 54 1.34 -2.63 -7.41
N VAL A 55 1.54 -3.50 -8.39
CA VAL A 55 1.29 -4.94 -8.33
C VAL A 55 2.57 -5.68 -8.65
N ILE A 56 2.79 -6.82 -8.00
CA ILE A 56 3.88 -7.75 -8.27
C ILE A 56 3.33 -9.10 -8.71
N GLN A 57 4.04 -9.75 -9.64
CA GLN A 57 3.69 -11.07 -10.12
C GLN A 57 4.37 -12.14 -9.27
N LYS A 58 3.60 -13.13 -8.82
CA LYS A 58 4.11 -14.31 -8.12
C LYS A 58 3.70 -15.59 -8.84
N GLN A 59 4.58 -16.59 -8.83
CA GLN A 59 4.22 -17.94 -9.27
C GLN A 59 3.57 -18.68 -8.10
N MET A 60 2.41 -19.29 -8.36
CA MET A 60 1.85 -20.27 -7.42
C MET A 60 2.55 -21.60 -7.62
N LEU A 61 2.89 -22.27 -6.51
CA LEU A 61 3.31 -23.66 -6.56
C LEU A 61 2.13 -24.53 -7.04
N PRO A 62 2.36 -25.50 -7.94
CA PRO A 62 1.29 -26.34 -8.44
C PRO A 62 0.73 -27.18 -7.29
N SER A 63 -0.56 -27.01 -7.00
CA SER A 63 -1.31 -27.93 -6.16
C SER A 63 -1.93 -29.01 -7.06
N GLY A 64 -1.35 -30.22 -7.09
CA GLY A 64 -2.01 -31.38 -7.68
C GLY A 64 -1.91 -31.56 -9.20
N GLY A 65 -0.80 -31.18 -9.85
CA GLY A 65 -0.48 -31.64 -11.22
C GLY A 65 -0.98 -30.76 -12.39
N GLY A 66 -1.51 -29.58 -12.12
CA GLY A 66 -1.87 -28.60 -13.15
C GLY A 66 -0.76 -27.58 -13.44
N ARG A 67 -0.84 -26.85 -14.58
CA ARG A 67 0.05 -25.72 -14.87
C ARG A 67 -0.07 -24.67 -13.78
N PRO A 68 1.06 -24.17 -13.19
CA PRO A 68 1.02 -23.12 -12.19
C PRO A 68 0.25 -21.91 -12.71
N ALA A 69 -0.78 -21.46 -11.97
CA ALA A 69 -1.47 -20.24 -12.31
C ALA A 69 -0.65 -19.04 -11.81
N LEU A 70 -0.48 -18.04 -12.68
CA LEU A 70 0.15 -16.78 -12.29
C LEU A 70 -0.77 -16.03 -11.31
N GLN A 71 -0.22 -15.73 -10.16
CA GLN A 71 -0.87 -14.91 -9.13
C GLN A 71 -0.25 -13.51 -9.14
N TYR A 72 -1.11 -12.52 -8.97
CA TYR A 72 -0.74 -11.11 -8.83
C TYR A 72 -1.03 -10.69 -7.40
N GLN A 73 -0.08 -10.00 -6.78
CA GLN A 73 -0.19 -9.51 -5.40
C GLN A 73 -0.08 -7.99 -5.40
N TYR A 74 -0.92 -7.33 -4.63
CA TYR A 74 -0.79 -5.90 -4.40
C TYR A 74 0.45 -5.61 -3.56
N ASN A 75 1.24 -4.62 -3.98
CA ASN A 75 2.42 -4.21 -3.26
C ASN A 75 2.03 -3.29 -2.10
N GLY A 76 1.90 -3.82 -0.91
CA GLY A 76 1.54 -3.04 0.29
C GLY A 76 2.47 -1.87 0.57
N ARG A 77 3.74 -1.96 0.13
CA ARG A 77 4.74 -0.90 0.29
C ARG A 77 4.82 0.08 -0.88
N TYR A 78 3.93 -0.03 -1.86
CA TYR A 78 3.84 0.90 -2.99
C TYR A 78 3.61 2.34 -2.51
N LYS A 79 2.79 2.50 -1.46
CA LYS A 79 2.63 3.73 -0.69
C LYS A 79 2.61 3.38 0.79
N MET A 80 3.16 4.26 1.62
CA MET A 80 3.19 4.09 3.07
C MET A 80 2.70 5.35 3.76
N ALA A 81 2.26 5.21 4.99
CA ALA A 81 1.91 6.32 5.86
C ALA A 81 2.90 6.44 7.01
N LEU A 82 3.30 7.67 7.34
CA LEU A 82 3.97 8.00 8.59
C LEU A 82 2.94 8.57 9.54
N THR A 83 2.74 7.91 10.68
CA THR A 83 1.88 8.39 11.76
C THR A 83 2.75 8.89 12.91
N ALA A 84 2.46 10.09 13.39
CA ALA A 84 3.05 10.67 14.58
C ALA A 84 1.94 10.92 15.61
N TYR A 85 2.06 10.35 16.79
CA TYR A 85 1.08 10.56 17.85
C TYR A 85 1.75 10.61 19.22
N MET A 86 1.11 11.31 20.15
CA MET A 86 1.55 11.44 21.54
C MET A 86 0.71 10.55 22.45
N TYR A 87 1.39 9.88 23.36
CA TYR A 87 0.75 8.99 24.32
C TYR A 87 1.51 9.01 25.65
N VAL A 88 0.75 9.01 26.76
CA VAL A 88 1.32 8.88 28.11
C VAL A 88 1.54 7.41 28.43
N GLN A 89 2.79 7.01 28.55
CA GLN A 89 3.18 5.64 28.94
C GLN A 89 3.98 5.69 30.24
N GLU A 90 3.54 4.97 31.27
CA GLU A 90 4.19 4.91 32.58
C GLU A 90 4.42 6.29 33.20
N GLY A 91 3.45 7.23 33.03
CA GLY A 91 3.50 8.58 33.57
C GLY A 91 4.42 9.54 32.83
N ARG A 92 4.98 9.13 31.66
CA ARG A 92 5.81 9.97 30.79
C ARG A 92 5.14 10.20 29.45
N GLU A 93 5.21 11.44 28.98
CA GLU A 93 4.74 11.80 27.65
C GLU A 93 5.75 11.36 26.61
N ARG A 94 5.31 10.54 25.64
CA ARG A 94 6.12 10.04 24.54
C ARG A 94 5.49 10.38 23.20
N LEU A 95 6.36 10.71 22.25
CA LEU A 95 6.01 10.80 20.85
C LEU A 95 6.38 9.48 20.17
N PHE A 96 5.42 8.90 19.45
CA PHE A 96 5.61 7.72 18.63
C PHE A 96 5.59 8.13 17.16
N LEU A 97 6.56 7.62 16.41
CA LEU A 97 6.60 7.69 14.96
C LEU A 97 6.49 6.27 14.41
N GLU A 98 5.49 6.02 13.59
CA GLU A 98 5.23 4.70 13.01
C GLU A 98 5.07 4.80 11.48
N VAL A 99 5.73 3.91 10.76
CA VAL A 99 5.53 3.72 9.32
C VAL A 99 4.69 2.48 9.11
N GLN A 100 3.58 2.65 8.41
CA GLN A 100 2.65 1.56 8.07
C GLN A 100 2.50 1.45 6.57
N ASP A 101 2.34 0.21 6.10
CA ASP A 101 2.02 -0.09 4.71
C ASP A 101 0.50 0.05 4.44
N LEU A 102 0.09 -0.16 3.19
CA LEU A 102 -1.33 -0.07 2.77
C LEU A 102 -2.23 -1.13 3.42
N PHE A 103 -1.66 -2.17 4.01
CA PHE A 103 -2.39 -3.21 4.75
C PHE A 103 -2.31 -3.02 6.26
N GLN A 104 -1.87 -1.83 6.71
CA GLN A 104 -1.71 -1.47 8.12
C GLN A 104 -0.67 -2.33 8.87
N ASN A 105 0.21 -3.00 8.14
CA ASN A 105 1.33 -3.66 8.78
C ASN A 105 2.35 -2.61 9.21
N MET A 106 2.79 -2.68 10.46
CA MET A 106 3.87 -1.84 10.96
C MET A 106 5.18 -2.23 10.27
N VAL A 107 5.79 -1.28 9.58
CA VAL A 107 7.06 -1.45 8.88
C VAL A 107 8.21 -1.04 9.78
N ALA A 108 8.03 0.03 10.54
CA ALA A 108 9.01 0.55 11.49
C ALA A 108 8.33 1.44 12.52
N SER A 109 8.92 1.54 13.72
CA SER A 109 8.46 2.43 14.79
C SER A 109 9.62 2.93 15.62
N ASP A 110 9.48 4.15 16.14
CA ASP A 110 10.39 4.78 17.10
C ASP A 110 9.56 5.49 18.18
N ALA A 111 10.13 5.62 19.37
CA ALA A 111 9.51 6.35 20.48
C ALA A 111 10.53 7.32 21.10
N TYR A 112 10.10 8.54 21.38
CA TYR A 112 10.91 9.60 21.94
C TYR A 112 10.24 10.16 23.21
N GLU A 113 11.03 10.46 24.25
CA GLU A 113 10.52 11.18 25.41
C GLU A 113 10.37 12.67 25.05
N ILE A 114 9.18 13.24 25.23
CA ILE A 114 8.90 14.63 24.83
C ILE A 114 9.70 15.62 25.66
N ALA A 115 9.98 15.31 26.92
CA ALA A 115 10.80 16.17 27.79
C ALA A 115 12.21 16.44 27.24
N ASP A 116 12.73 15.53 26.43
CA ASP A 116 14.06 15.61 25.85
C ASP A 116 14.06 16.03 24.36
N MET A 117 12.87 16.34 23.82
CA MET A 117 12.68 16.60 22.38
C MET A 117 12.42 18.08 22.13
N ASP A 118 13.21 18.67 21.24
CA ASP A 118 12.95 19.95 20.62
C ASP A 118 12.41 19.80 19.19
N ILE A 119 12.03 20.90 18.57
CA ILE A 119 11.44 20.89 17.23
C ILE A 119 12.44 20.44 16.17
N ASP A 120 13.73 20.76 16.33
CA ASP A 120 14.77 20.39 15.38
C ASP A 120 15.00 18.87 15.40
N MET A 121 14.96 18.26 16.60
CA MET A 121 15.03 16.80 16.74
C MET A 121 13.85 16.11 16.08
N LEU A 122 12.64 16.65 16.20
CA LEU A 122 11.45 16.12 15.53
C LEU A 122 11.59 16.21 14.00
N GLU A 123 12.01 17.37 13.48
CA GLU A 123 12.23 17.57 12.05
C GLU A 123 13.29 16.60 11.50
N HIS A 124 14.37 16.40 12.23
CA HIS A 124 15.42 15.44 11.88
C HIS A 124 14.90 14.00 11.88
N ALA A 125 14.09 13.62 12.87
CA ALA A 125 13.50 12.29 12.95
C ALA A 125 12.56 12.03 11.76
N ILE A 126 11.65 12.96 11.46
CA ILE A 126 10.74 12.87 10.31
C ILE A 126 11.53 12.82 8.99
N SER A 127 12.50 13.71 8.82
CA SER A 127 13.33 13.77 7.60
C SER A 127 14.10 12.46 7.38
N ARG A 128 14.64 11.87 8.45
CA ARG A 128 15.30 10.56 8.40
C ARG A 128 14.35 9.47 7.91
N TRP A 129 13.13 9.42 8.44
CA TRP A 129 12.13 8.44 8.05
C TRP A 129 11.67 8.61 6.60
N MET A 130 11.41 9.85 6.18
CA MET A 130 11.07 10.18 4.79
C MET A 130 12.17 9.76 3.81
N LYS A 131 13.43 9.93 4.19
CA LYS A 131 14.58 9.52 3.38
C LYS A 131 14.75 8.00 3.33
N GLN A 132 14.52 7.33 4.45
CA GLN A 132 14.64 5.86 4.56
C GLN A 132 13.49 5.15 3.86
N TYR A 133 12.30 5.74 3.86
CA TYR A 133 11.07 5.20 3.28
C TYR A 133 10.49 6.17 2.24
N PRO A 134 11.06 6.25 1.03
CA PRO A 134 10.68 7.26 0.05
C PRO A 134 9.26 7.08 -0.51
N THR A 135 8.59 5.95 -0.24
CA THR A 135 7.20 5.70 -0.61
C THR A 135 6.18 6.20 0.42
N ILE A 136 6.62 6.82 1.51
CA ILE A 136 5.73 7.55 2.41
C ILE A 136 5.07 8.70 1.62
N SER A 137 3.75 8.66 1.53
CA SER A 137 2.96 9.63 0.76
C SER A 137 1.94 10.39 1.60
N VAL A 138 1.75 9.97 2.86
CA VAL A 138 0.83 10.58 3.81
C VAL A 138 1.49 10.67 5.18
N MET A 139 1.32 11.80 5.86
CA MET A 139 1.63 11.96 7.28
C MET A 139 0.36 12.24 8.05
N VAL A 140 0.19 11.57 9.18
CA VAL A 140 -0.95 11.70 10.09
C VAL A 140 -0.42 12.09 11.46
N PHE A 141 -1.04 13.12 12.07
CA PHE A 141 -0.74 13.57 13.42
C PHE A 141 -1.97 13.37 14.31
N GLY A 142 -1.78 12.79 15.51
CA GLY A 142 -2.84 12.51 16.48
C GLY A 142 -2.40 12.70 17.93
#